data_8d37ee3bf1b4658f1f401e3c54e5e066
#
_entry.id   8d37ee3bf1b4658f1f401e3c54e5e066
#
_cell.length_a   1.000
_cell.length_b   1.000
_cell.length_c   1.000
_cell.angle_alpha   90.00
_cell.angle_beta   90.00
_cell.angle_gamma   90.00
#
_symmetry.space_group_name_H-M   'P 1'
#
loop_
_entity.id
_entity.type
_entity.pdbx_description
1 polymer ?
#
loop_
_entity_poly.entity_id
_entity_poly.type
_entity_poly.pdbx_seq_one_letter_code
_entity_poly.pdbx_strand_id
1 'polypeptide(L)'
;VDSRGRHYFIEVNPRIQVEHTVTEEVTSVDLVQTQILIAGGSSFEDLNLKQENIQARGVALQCRVTTENVERDFAPDTGTLAVYRHSQGPGVRIDGIGYSGMLVTPYYDSLLVKYTARAMTWELVVQRMRRALLEMHIRGVKTNILFLLNVMSHPAFMRGTVTTSFIDENPKLLQISSASWDHAHH
;
A
#
# COMPACT_ATOMS: atom_id res chain seq x y z
N VAL A 1 -13.89 -10.51 9.49
CA VAL A 1 -13.55 -11.75 10.19
C VAL A 1 -13.55 -11.46 11.68
N ASP A 2 -14.21 -12.27 12.51
CA ASP A 2 -14.18 -12.12 13.96
C ASP A 2 -12.97 -12.84 14.59
N SER A 3 -12.82 -12.70 15.91
CA SER A 3 -11.73 -13.35 16.68
C SER A 3 -11.72 -14.90 16.63
N ARG A 4 -12.80 -15.50 16.11
CA ARG A 4 -12.95 -16.96 15.92
C ARG A 4 -12.70 -17.39 14.48
N GLY A 5 -12.29 -16.46 13.59
CA GLY A 5 -12.08 -16.70 12.18
C GLY A 5 -13.35 -16.80 11.32
N ARG A 6 -14.52 -16.44 11.85
CA ARG A 6 -15.78 -16.50 11.09
C ARG A 6 -15.91 -15.30 10.17
N HIS A 7 -16.33 -15.54 8.93
CA HIS A 7 -16.55 -14.54 7.92
C HIS A 7 -17.99 -14.06 7.92
N TYR A 8 -18.17 -12.77 7.65
CA TYR A 8 -19.48 -12.14 7.52
C TYR A 8 -19.51 -11.36 6.21
N PHE A 9 -20.60 -11.50 5.46
CA PHE A 9 -20.85 -10.69 4.29
C PHE A 9 -21.15 -9.25 4.73
N ILE A 10 -20.54 -8.28 4.07
CA ILE A 10 -20.79 -6.84 4.28
C ILE A 10 -21.32 -6.25 2.97
N GLU A 11 -20.47 -6.22 1.93
CA GLU A 11 -20.79 -5.65 0.63
C GLU A 11 -19.95 -6.28 -0.49
N VAL A 12 -20.33 -6.05 -1.73
CA VAL A 12 -19.52 -6.33 -2.92
C VAL A 12 -19.27 -5.03 -3.67
N ASN A 13 -18.01 -4.72 -3.95
CA ASN A 13 -17.62 -3.66 -4.87
C ASN A 13 -17.40 -4.27 -6.27
N PRO A 14 -18.37 -4.16 -7.22
CA PRO A 14 -18.29 -4.82 -8.53
C PRO A 14 -17.36 -4.07 -9.49
N ARG A 15 -16.14 -3.81 -9.08
CA ARG A 15 -15.09 -3.11 -9.82
C ARG A 15 -13.73 -3.54 -9.32
N ILE A 16 -12.69 -3.26 -10.10
CA ILE A 16 -11.31 -3.37 -9.60
C ILE A 16 -11.09 -2.43 -8.40
N GLN A 17 -10.37 -2.87 -7.40
CA GLN A 17 -10.07 -2.09 -6.20
C GLN A 17 -8.60 -1.68 -6.16
N VAL A 18 -8.27 -0.65 -5.40
CA VAL A 18 -6.89 -0.13 -5.28
C VAL A 18 -5.95 -1.24 -4.77
N GLU A 19 -6.44 -2.09 -3.86
CA GLU A 19 -5.71 -3.17 -3.20
C GLU A 19 -5.54 -4.45 -4.04
N HIS A 20 -6.02 -4.51 -5.30
CA HIS A 20 -5.88 -5.69 -6.16
C HIS A 20 -4.45 -6.23 -6.26
N THR A 21 -3.46 -5.36 -6.14
CA THR A 21 -2.05 -5.73 -6.27
C THR A 21 -1.57 -6.73 -5.23
N VAL A 22 -2.15 -6.78 -4.01
CA VAL A 22 -1.78 -7.81 -3.02
C VAL A 22 -2.18 -9.21 -3.47
N THR A 23 -3.35 -9.34 -4.11
CA THR A 23 -3.80 -10.60 -4.70
C THR A 23 -2.90 -11.00 -5.87
N GLU A 24 -2.59 -10.07 -6.76
CA GLU A 24 -1.71 -10.31 -7.92
C GLU A 24 -0.33 -10.78 -7.47
N GLU A 25 0.25 -10.16 -6.45
CA GLU A 25 1.58 -10.51 -5.94
C GLU A 25 1.63 -11.90 -5.32
N VAL A 26 0.60 -12.37 -4.64
CA VAL A 26 0.61 -13.70 -4.02
C VAL A 26 0.14 -14.81 -4.96
N THR A 27 -0.68 -14.50 -5.97
CA THR A 27 -1.21 -15.50 -6.92
C THR A 27 -0.50 -15.54 -8.26
N SER A 28 0.21 -14.46 -8.61
CA SER A 28 0.78 -14.22 -9.95
C SER A 28 -0.29 -14.15 -11.06
N VAL A 29 -1.52 -13.77 -10.72
CA VAL A 29 -2.61 -13.51 -11.67
C VAL A 29 -2.74 -12.01 -11.88
N ASP A 30 -2.56 -11.54 -13.10
CA ASP A 30 -2.83 -10.14 -13.47
C ASP A 30 -4.35 -9.96 -13.60
N LEU A 31 -4.98 -9.34 -12.58
CA LEU A 31 -6.42 -9.19 -12.51
C LEU A 31 -6.95 -8.22 -13.56
N VAL A 32 -6.21 -7.15 -13.86
CA VAL A 32 -6.63 -6.14 -14.85
C VAL A 32 -6.59 -6.74 -16.27
N GLN A 33 -5.48 -7.38 -16.62
CA GLN A 33 -5.36 -8.07 -17.90
C GLN A 33 -6.43 -9.17 -18.04
N THR A 34 -6.64 -9.94 -16.98
CA THR A 34 -7.66 -10.99 -16.93
C THR A 34 -9.06 -10.44 -17.19
N GLN A 35 -9.44 -9.34 -16.55
CA GLN A 35 -10.74 -8.71 -16.80
C GLN A 35 -10.91 -8.25 -18.26
N ILE A 36 -9.85 -7.70 -18.86
CA ILE A 36 -9.86 -7.28 -20.28
C ILE A 36 -10.06 -8.49 -21.19
N LEU A 37 -9.34 -9.57 -20.95
CA LEU A 37 -9.44 -10.79 -21.75
C LEU A 37 -10.80 -11.47 -21.63
N ILE A 38 -11.37 -11.53 -20.42
CA ILE A 38 -12.74 -12.06 -20.20
C ILE A 38 -13.77 -11.18 -20.92
N ALA A 39 -13.65 -9.85 -20.83
CA ALA A 39 -14.51 -8.94 -21.58
C ALA A 39 -14.37 -9.11 -23.11
N GLY A 40 -13.20 -9.55 -23.58
CA GLY A 40 -12.93 -9.94 -24.96
C GLY A 40 -13.45 -11.33 -25.37
N GLY A 41 -14.07 -12.08 -24.44
CA GLY A 41 -14.68 -13.38 -24.68
C GLY A 41 -13.83 -14.61 -24.29
N SER A 42 -12.66 -14.41 -23.64
CA SER A 42 -11.88 -15.54 -23.12
C SER A 42 -12.57 -16.20 -21.93
N SER A 43 -12.56 -17.53 -21.90
CA SER A 43 -13.04 -18.31 -20.77
C SER A 43 -12.00 -18.44 -19.66
N PHE A 44 -12.40 -18.87 -18.46
CA PHE A 44 -11.45 -19.21 -17.39
C PHE A 44 -10.52 -20.38 -17.75
N GLU A 45 -10.97 -21.27 -18.64
CA GLU A 45 -10.14 -22.36 -19.15
C GLU A 45 -9.03 -21.84 -20.07
N ASP A 46 -9.35 -20.94 -21.00
CA ASP A 46 -8.40 -20.31 -21.90
C ASP A 46 -7.29 -19.58 -21.14
N LEU A 47 -7.66 -18.98 -20.00
CA LEU A 47 -6.75 -18.21 -19.13
C LEU A 47 -6.09 -19.06 -18.03
N ASN A 48 -6.33 -20.37 -18.00
CA ASN A 48 -5.84 -21.28 -16.96
C ASN A 48 -6.18 -20.84 -15.52
N LEU A 49 -7.37 -20.25 -15.34
CA LEU A 49 -7.87 -19.71 -14.08
C LEU A 49 -8.86 -20.64 -13.35
N LYS A 50 -8.64 -21.95 -13.43
CA LYS A 50 -9.35 -22.90 -12.60
C LYS A 50 -8.85 -22.79 -11.15
N GLN A 51 -9.74 -22.97 -10.18
CA GLN A 51 -9.42 -22.82 -8.76
C GLN A 51 -8.22 -23.68 -8.31
N GLU A 52 -8.10 -24.89 -8.84
CA GLU A 52 -7.00 -25.80 -8.56
C GLU A 52 -5.62 -25.31 -9.04
N ASN A 53 -5.60 -24.37 -10.01
CA ASN A 53 -4.37 -23.81 -10.57
C ASN A 53 -3.92 -22.52 -9.85
N ILE A 54 -4.81 -21.93 -9.05
CA ILE A 54 -4.52 -20.69 -8.33
C ILE A 54 -4.00 -21.02 -6.94
N GLN A 55 -2.75 -20.64 -6.69
CA GLN A 55 -2.09 -20.86 -5.41
C GLN A 55 -1.57 -19.54 -4.85
N ALA A 56 -2.00 -19.20 -3.63
CA ALA A 56 -1.41 -18.08 -2.91
C ALA A 56 -0.05 -18.48 -2.32
N ARG A 57 1.01 -17.76 -2.67
CA ARG A 57 2.38 -18.04 -2.20
C ARG A 57 2.95 -16.83 -1.48
N GLY A 58 3.26 -17.02 -0.21
CA GLY A 58 3.78 -15.96 0.66
C GLY A 58 2.70 -15.00 1.12
N VAL A 59 3.12 -13.79 1.46
CA VAL A 59 2.29 -12.71 2.01
C VAL A 59 2.59 -11.43 1.24
N ALA A 60 1.57 -10.62 0.97
CA ALA A 60 1.74 -9.28 0.40
C ALA A 60 1.12 -8.22 1.31
N LEU A 61 1.71 -7.04 1.31
CA LEU A 61 1.30 -5.87 2.06
C LEU A 61 1.31 -4.67 1.13
N GLN A 62 0.20 -3.91 1.10
CA GLN A 62 0.12 -2.67 0.32
C GLN A 62 0.06 -1.45 1.23
N CYS A 63 0.84 -0.42 0.90
CA CYS A 63 0.72 0.92 1.47
C CYS A 63 0.31 1.91 0.39
N ARG A 64 -0.67 2.75 0.69
CA ARG A 64 -1.04 3.92 -0.12
C ARG A 64 -0.27 5.13 0.37
N VAL A 65 0.63 5.65 -0.44
CA VAL A 65 1.31 6.91 -0.14
C VAL A 65 0.48 8.04 -0.72
N THR A 66 -0.01 8.89 0.16
CA THR A 66 -0.90 9.99 -0.16
C THR A 66 -0.24 11.35 0.10
N THR A 67 -0.64 12.37 -0.64
CA THR A 67 -0.23 13.75 -0.42
C THR A 67 -1.13 14.40 0.62
N GLU A 68 -0.95 14.00 1.88
CA GLU A 68 -1.76 14.40 3.01
C GLU A 68 -0.90 14.81 4.20
N ASN A 69 -1.35 15.83 4.92
CA ASN A 69 -0.72 16.27 6.15
C ASN A 69 -1.36 15.56 7.35
N VAL A 70 -0.67 14.57 7.89
CA VAL A 70 -1.12 13.78 9.04
C VAL A 70 -1.33 14.63 10.30
N GLU A 71 -0.50 15.69 10.49
CA GLU A 71 -0.63 16.63 11.64
C GLU A 71 -1.87 17.51 11.56
N ARG A 72 -2.52 17.56 10.39
CA ARG A 72 -3.76 18.29 10.12
C ARG A 72 -4.91 17.35 9.75
N ASP A 73 -5.02 16.25 10.48
CA ASP A 73 -6.09 15.27 10.28
C ASP A 73 -6.20 14.77 8.82
N PHE A 74 -5.05 14.44 8.23
CA PHE A 74 -4.93 13.98 6.84
C PHE A 74 -5.49 14.97 5.80
N ALA A 75 -5.46 16.27 6.10
CA ALA A 75 -5.87 17.26 5.12
C ALA A 75 -5.00 17.15 3.85
N PRO A 76 -5.60 17.19 2.65
CA PRO A 76 -4.84 17.17 1.39
C PRO A 76 -3.78 18.27 1.34
N ASP A 77 -2.57 17.93 0.94
CA ASP A 77 -1.48 18.86 0.71
C ASP A 77 -1.20 18.98 -0.78
N THR A 78 -0.93 20.20 -1.23
CA THR A 78 -0.77 20.53 -2.65
C THR A 78 0.54 21.25 -2.89
N GLY A 79 1.08 21.14 -4.09
CA GLY A 79 2.34 21.78 -4.45
C GLY A 79 3.03 21.07 -5.60
N THR A 80 4.22 21.51 -5.95
CA THR A 80 5.04 20.87 -6.98
C THR A 80 5.99 19.87 -6.34
N LEU A 81 6.02 18.64 -6.84
CA LEU A 81 6.97 17.61 -6.43
C LEU A 81 8.39 18.03 -6.86
N ALA A 82 9.14 18.66 -5.97
CA ALA A 82 10.51 19.08 -6.27
C ALA A 82 11.44 17.85 -6.42
N VAL A 83 11.20 16.81 -5.63
CA VAL A 83 11.88 15.52 -5.73
C VAL A 83 10.83 14.42 -5.67
N TYR A 84 10.93 13.46 -6.57
CA TYR A 84 10.19 12.21 -6.53
C TYR A 84 11.13 11.07 -6.92
N ARG A 85 11.50 10.26 -5.94
CA ARG A 85 12.35 9.10 -6.13
C ARG A 85 11.81 7.96 -5.30
N HIS A 86 11.45 6.87 -5.95
CA HIS A 86 10.94 5.66 -5.29
C HIS A 86 12.07 4.65 -5.07
N SER A 87 11.89 3.80 -4.06
CA SER A 87 12.71 2.62 -3.83
C SER A 87 12.46 1.54 -4.88
N GLN A 88 13.40 0.62 -5.04
CA GLN A 88 13.31 -0.51 -5.97
C GLN A 88 13.87 -1.77 -5.30
N GLY A 89 13.70 -2.90 -5.98
CA GLY A 89 14.32 -4.15 -5.59
C GLY A 89 13.34 -5.33 -5.54
N PRO A 90 13.84 -6.55 -5.35
CA PRO A 90 13.02 -7.76 -5.38
C PRO A 90 11.89 -7.74 -4.35
N GLY A 91 10.68 -8.07 -4.79
CA GLY A 91 9.48 -8.11 -3.96
C GLY A 91 8.93 -6.75 -3.55
N VAL A 92 9.28 -5.69 -4.29
CA VAL A 92 8.67 -4.35 -4.18
C VAL A 92 8.10 -3.99 -5.55
N ARG A 93 6.78 -3.80 -5.59
CA ARG A 93 6.04 -3.32 -6.74
C ARG A 93 5.54 -1.92 -6.46
N ILE A 94 5.55 -1.07 -7.48
CA ILE A 94 5.19 0.34 -7.41
C ILE A 94 4.20 0.64 -8.51
N ASP A 95 3.03 1.15 -8.13
CA ASP A 95 2.00 1.60 -9.06
C ASP A 95 1.63 3.04 -8.70
N GLY A 96 1.95 3.99 -9.57
CA GLY A 96 1.71 5.40 -9.30
C GLY A 96 1.96 6.28 -10.49
N ILE A 97 1.65 7.58 -10.33
CA ILE A 97 1.73 8.59 -11.37
C ILE A 97 2.79 9.66 -11.10
N GLY A 98 3.43 9.63 -9.92
CA GLY A 98 4.34 10.69 -9.48
C GLY A 98 5.61 10.78 -10.33
N TYR A 99 6.05 12.01 -10.57
CA TYR A 99 7.36 12.34 -11.16
C TYR A 99 7.84 13.71 -10.66
N SER A 100 9.13 13.96 -10.69
CA SER A 100 9.69 15.27 -10.33
C SER A 100 9.20 16.36 -11.27
N GLY A 101 8.69 17.45 -10.70
CA GLY A 101 8.04 18.53 -11.43
C GLY A 101 6.51 18.41 -11.57
N MET A 102 5.91 17.29 -11.16
CA MET A 102 4.45 17.13 -11.16
C MET A 102 3.79 18.12 -10.22
N LEU A 103 2.72 18.77 -10.67
CA LEU A 103 1.87 19.60 -9.83
C LEU A 103 0.77 18.73 -9.18
N VAL A 104 0.79 18.66 -7.86
CA VAL A 104 -0.28 18.03 -7.06
C VAL A 104 -1.36 19.07 -6.79
N THR A 105 -2.59 18.77 -7.21
CA THR A 105 -3.74 19.68 -7.10
C THR A 105 -4.80 19.12 -6.16
N PRO A 106 -5.70 19.96 -5.60
CA PRO A 106 -6.76 19.48 -4.71
C PRO A 106 -7.97 18.89 -5.46
N TYR A 107 -7.94 18.82 -6.78
CA TYR A 107 -9.10 18.45 -7.61
C TYR A 107 -9.24 16.93 -7.81
N TYR A 108 -8.20 16.17 -7.47
CA TYR A 108 -8.14 14.72 -7.62
C TYR A 108 -7.83 14.07 -6.28
N ASP A 109 -7.94 12.74 -6.25
CA ASP A 109 -7.54 11.93 -5.09
C ASP A 109 -6.10 12.22 -4.67
N SER A 110 -5.84 12.21 -3.37
CA SER A 110 -4.51 12.43 -2.79
C SER A 110 -3.54 11.26 -3.02
N LEU A 111 -4.00 10.13 -3.54
CA LEU A 111 -3.18 8.95 -3.79
C LEU A 111 -2.11 9.24 -4.86
N LEU A 112 -0.86 9.30 -4.42
CA LEU A 112 0.28 9.54 -5.30
C LEU A 112 0.85 8.24 -5.86
N VAL A 113 1.00 7.24 -5.00
CA VAL A 113 1.58 5.95 -5.36
C VAL A 113 1.17 4.88 -4.36
N LYS A 114 0.98 3.66 -4.82
CA LYS A 114 0.85 2.49 -3.95
C LYS A 114 2.10 1.62 -4.06
N TYR A 115 2.61 1.25 -2.90
CA TYR A 115 3.67 0.27 -2.75
C TYR A 115 3.06 -1.07 -2.38
N THR A 116 3.45 -2.12 -3.06
CA THR A 116 3.07 -3.49 -2.71
C THR A 116 4.35 -4.30 -2.48
N ALA A 117 4.57 -4.71 -1.24
CA ALA A 117 5.66 -5.59 -0.89
C ALA A 117 5.18 -7.04 -0.82
N ARG A 118 6.03 -7.99 -1.22
CA ARG A 118 5.79 -9.43 -1.10
C ARG A 118 6.97 -10.11 -0.40
N ALA A 119 6.69 -11.05 0.49
CA ALA A 119 7.68 -11.92 1.13
C ALA A 119 7.06 -13.27 1.51
N MET A 120 7.87 -14.20 2.03
CA MET A 120 7.38 -15.51 2.43
C MET A 120 6.66 -15.50 3.78
N THR A 121 6.96 -14.52 4.66
CA THR A 121 6.36 -14.39 5.99
C THR A 121 5.88 -12.96 6.25
N TRP A 122 4.97 -12.80 7.20
CA TRP A 122 4.47 -11.49 7.62
C TRP A 122 5.60 -10.57 8.10
N GLU A 123 6.49 -11.08 8.93
CA GLU A 123 7.61 -10.31 9.44
C GLU A 123 8.50 -9.76 8.32
N LEU A 124 8.85 -10.61 7.35
CA LEU A 124 9.69 -10.21 6.22
C LEU A 124 8.99 -9.20 5.29
N VAL A 125 7.67 -9.31 5.10
CA VAL A 125 6.95 -8.33 4.26
C VAL A 125 6.86 -6.97 4.92
N VAL A 126 6.65 -6.93 6.25
CA VAL A 126 6.66 -5.67 7.02
C VAL A 126 8.04 -5.02 6.98
N GLN A 127 9.12 -5.77 7.18
CA GLN A 127 10.50 -5.25 7.07
C GLN A 127 10.80 -4.71 5.68
N ARG A 128 10.37 -5.42 4.62
CA ARG A 128 10.55 -5.00 3.23
C ARG A 128 9.78 -3.73 2.91
N MET A 129 8.53 -3.63 3.35
CA MET A 129 7.73 -2.42 3.18
C MET A 129 8.35 -1.24 3.93
N ARG A 130 8.77 -1.45 5.18
CA ARG A 130 9.44 -0.41 5.97
C ARG A 130 10.69 0.12 5.26
N ARG A 131 11.55 -0.76 4.73
CA ARG A 131 12.72 -0.37 3.93
C ARG A 131 12.31 0.43 2.70
N ALA A 132 11.29 -0.05 1.96
CA ALA A 132 10.82 0.62 0.76
C ALA A 132 10.30 2.04 1.04
N LEU A 133 9.58 2.24 2.15
CA LEU A 133 9.10 3.56 2.57
C LEU A 133 10.24 4.47 3.05
N LEU A 134 11.26 3.93 3.73
CA LEU A 134 12.44 4.70 4.17
C LEU A 134 13.31 5.19 3.01
N GLU A 135 13.40 4.40 1.94
CA GLU A 135 14.17 4.75 0.76
C GLU A 135 13.42 5.68 -0.22
N MET A 136 12.13 5.92 0.03
CA MET A 136 11.32 6.81 -0.80
C MET A 136 11.60 8.27 -0.46
N HIS A 137 11.89 9.07 -1.49
CA HIS A 137 12.13 10.51 -1.32
C HIS A 137 11.09 11.31 -2.10
N ILE A 138 10.24 12.03 -1.37
CA ILE A 138 9.29 13.01 -1.90
C ILE A 138 9.56 14.34 -1.22
N ARG A 139 9.71 15.41 -2.02
CA ARG A 139 9.82 16.78 -1.53
C ARG A 139 8.91 17.71 -2.32
N GLY A 140 8.45 18.76 -1.65
CA GLY A 140 7.55 19.76 -2.23
C GLY A 140 6.11 19.66 -1.76
N VAL A 141 5.73 18.51 -1.18
CA VAL A 141 4.43 18.28 -0.52
C VAL A 141 4.61 17.43 0.72
N LYS A 142 3.68 17.54 1.65
CA LYS A 142 3.56 16.62 2.80
C LYS A 142 2.98 15.29 2.34
N THR A 143 3.39 14.21 3.00
CA THR A 143 2.89 12.85 2.72
C THR A 143 2.63 12.11 4.02
N ASN A 144 1.90 11.00 3.94
CA ASN A 144 1.62 10.12 5.06
C ASN A 144 2.74 9.10 5.36
N ILE A 145 3.91 9.19 4.71
CA ILE A 145 4.99 8.18 4.82
C ILE A 145 5.41 7.96 6.27
N LEU A 146 5.60 9.03 7.07
CA LEU A 146 6.02 8.90 8.46
C LEU A 146 4.99 8.18 9.32
N PHE A 147 3.70 8.46 9.10
CA PHE A 147 2.62 7.71 9.74
C PHE A 147 2.70 6.22 9.38
N LEU A 148 2.88 5.89 8.09
CA LEU A 148 3.03 4.50 7.65
C LEU A 148 4.24 3.82 8.31
N LEU A 149 5.37 4.52 8.44
CA LEU A 149 6.56 4.02 9.15
C LEU A 149 6.30 3.79 10.64
N ASN A 150 5.55 4.67 11.30
CA ASN A 150 5.13 4.46 12.69
C ASN A 150 4.27 3.20 12.82
N VAL A 151 3.32 3.00 11.92
CA VAL A 151 2.49 1.78 11.86
C VAL A 151 3.36 0.54 11.68
N MET A 152 4.27 0.54 10.69
CA MET A 152 5.16 -0.60 10.39
C MET A 152 6.11 -0.94 11.56
N SER A 153 6.42 0.05 12.40
CA SER A 153 7.33 -0.11 13.53
C SER A 153 6.60 -0.50 14.82
N HIS A 154 5.27 -0.46 14.85
CA HIS A 154 4.50 -0.78 16.06
C HIS A 154 4.52 -2.28 16.35
N PRO A 155 4.83 -2.71 17.60
CA PRO A 155 4.96 -4.13 17.94
C PRO A 155 3.72 -4.98 17.64
N ALA A 156 2.51 -4.44 17.82
CA ALA A 156 1.27 -5.16 17.49
C ALA A 156 1.13 -5.38 15.98
N PHE A 157 1.48 -4.38 15.17
CA PHE A 157 1.46 -4.51 13.70
C PHE A 157 2.50 -5.52 13.23
N MET A 158 3.71 -5.47 13.76
CA MET A 158 4.78 -6.44 13.43
C MET A 158 4.38 -7.88 13.76
N ARG A 159 3.56 -8.09 14.80
CA ARG A 159 3.02 -9.42 15.14
C ARG A 159 1.78 -9.83 14.36
N GLY A 160 1.18 -8.91 13.56
CA GLY A 160 -0.06 -9.17 12.85
C GLY A 160 -1.29 -9.31 13.77
N THR A 161 -1.28 -8.66 14.93
CA THR A 161 -2.36 -8.77 15.95
C THR A 161 -3.25 -7.54 16.02
N VAL A 162 -3.23 -6.70 14.99
CA VAL A 162 -4.02 -5.46 14.93
C VAL A 162 -5.47 -5.73 14.53
N THR A 163 -6.36 -4.86 15.01
CA THR A 163 -7.79 -4.84 14.70
C THR A 163 -8.17 -3.57 13.94
N THR A 164 -9.43 -3.42 13.57
CA THR A 164 -9.95 -2.20 12.90
C THR A 164 -9.85 -0.94 13.77
N SER A 165 -9.82 -1.06 15.09
CA SER A 165 -9.66 0.05 16.04
C SER A 165 -8.20 0.44 16.32
N PHE A 166 -7.22 -0.28 15.71
CA PHE A 166 -5.80 -0.14 16.03
C PHE A 166 -5.27 1.29 15.98
N ILE A 167 -5.66 2.07 14.98
CA ILE A 167 -5.18 3.46 14.82
C ILE A 167 -5.79 4.34 15.90
N ASP A 168 -7.08 4.23 16.18
CA ASP A 168 -7.81 5.01 17.19
C ASP A 168 -7.28 4.75 18.61
N GLU A 169 -6.91 3.50 18.90
CA GLU A 169 -6.32 3.08 20.17
C GLU A 169 -4.86 3.52 20.34
N ASN A 170 -4.19 3.94 19.26
CA ASN A 170 -2.78 4.30 19.25
C ASN A 170 -2.53 5.71 18.65
N PRO A 171 -3.03 6.79 19.26
CA PRO A 171 -2.91 8.15 18.71
C PRO A 171 -1.46 8.62 18.55
N LYS A 172 -0.51 8.00 19.22
CA LYS A 172 0.93 8.27 19.04
C LYS A 172 1.43 7.95 17.63
N LEU A 173 0.74 7.10 16.88
CA LEU A 173 1.07 6.81 15.47
C LEU A 173 1.00 8.06 14.58
N LEU A 174 0.16 9.03 14.95
CA LEU A 174 -0.03 10.30 14.25
C LEU A 174 1.02 11.36 14.63
N GLN A 175 1.81 11.12 15.70
CA GLN A 175 2.84 12.06 16.13
C GLN A 175 4.08 11.93 15.23
N ILE A 176 4.31 12.95 14.41
CA ILE A 176 5.45 13.02 13.51
C ILE A 176 6.51 13.91 14.17
N SER A 177 7.59 13.29 14.70
CA SER A 177 8.72 14.08 15.20
C SER A 177 9.65 14.43 14.04
N SER A 178 10.05 15.70 13.95
CA SER A 178 11.05 16.18 12.99
C SER A 178 12.39 15.42 13.09
N ALA A 179 12.75 14.95 14.28
CA ALA A 179 13.95 14.14 14.50
C ALA A 179 13.94 12.77 13.79
N SER A 180 12.77 12.20 13.51
CA SER A 180 12.69 10.94 12.76
C SER A 180 12.90 11.12 11.26
N TRP A 181 12.76 12.34 10.75
CA TRP A 181 12.94 12.69 9.35
C TRP A 181 14.41 12.92 8.98
N ASP A 182 15.19 13.55 9.88
CA ASP A 182 16.60 13.89 9.61
C ASP A 182 17.52 12.66 9.59
N HIS A 183 17.20 11.61 10.35
CA HIS A 183 17.97 10.36 10.34
C HIS A 183 17.74 9.48 9.11
N ALA A 184 16.69 9.70 8.35
CA ALA A 184 16.38 8.92 7.15
C ALA A 184 16.90 9.55 5.85
N HIS A 185 17.46 10.79 5.91
CA HIS A 185 17.73 11.59 4.72
C HIS A 185 19.10 12.32 4.71
N HIS A 186 20.05 11.92 5.60
CA HIS A 186 21.47 12.29 5.52
C HIS A 186 22.32 11.21 4.88
#